data_834275340c9bb9e1e28caaec05e0820d
#
_entry.id   834275340c9bb9e1e28caaec05e0820d
#
_cell.length_a   1.000
_cell.length_b   1.000
_cell.length_c   1.000
_cell.angle_alpha   90.00
_cell.angle_beta   90.00
_cell.angle_gamma   90.00
#
_symmetry.space_group_name_H-M   'P 1'
#
loop_
_entity.id
_entity.type
_entity.pdbx_description
1 polymer ?
#
loop_
_entity_poly.entity_id
_entity_poly.type
_entity_poly.pdbx_seq_one_letter_code
_entity_poly.pdbx_strand_id
1 'polypeptide(L)'
;MTRTLQCLHFISLARAHCWRQACLALGLASFMATAWAQDAPLPGEDRSQAVAYTVFGILSYTRWPAELQTIRLCVVGPTEYADELIKGGALPGGRKIAVRRMHLDDASLLAECDSVYAGMLADDAWRRLMVRLKGKPLLSISERQELCKIGGMFCLDVRPGGVSFEVNLDSVARSGVRVNPRVLQLAKRKGSP
;
A
#
# COMPACT_ATOMS: atom_id res chain seq x y z
N MET A 1 57.97 58.65 -33.82
CA MET A 1 56.57 58.27 -34.19
C MET A 1 56.45 56.79 -34.37
N THR A 2 56.71 55.93 -33.33
CA THR A 2 56.67 54.46 -33.49
C THR A 2 56.29 53.70 -32.20
N ARG A 3 55.57 54.33 -31.28
CA ARG A 3 55.16 53.67 -30.02
C ARG A 3 53.64 53.51 -29.82
N THR A 4 52.80 53.99 -30.71
CA THR A 4 51.31 53.97 -30.57
C THR A 4 50.66 52.85 -31.30
N LEU A 5 51.33 52.07 -32.15
CA LEU A 5 50.73 51.00 -32.93
C LEU A 5 50.78 49.58 -32.24
N GLN A 6 51.66 49.41 -31.25
CA GLN A 6 51.79 48.11 -30.54
C GLN A 6 50.73 47.83 -29.48
N CYS A 7 50.08 48.87 -28.90
CA CYS A 7 49.04 48.65 -27.90
C CYS A 7 47.67 48.17 -28.44
N LEU A 8 47.36 48.45 -29.68
CA LEU A 8 46.08 48.06 -30.27
C LEU A 8 45.99 46.56 -30.65
N HIS A 9 47.16 45.92 -30.89
CA HIS A 9 47.18 44.50 -31.26
C HIS A 9 47.04 43.58 -30.07
N PHE A 10 47.43 43.96 -28.85
CA PHE A 10 47.30 43.18 -27.63
C PHE A 10 45.87 43.11 -27.11
N ILE A 11 45.08 44.17 -27.33
CA ILE A 11 43.66 44.21 -26.84
C ILE A 11 42.76 43.32 -27.70
N SER A 12 43.09 43.13 -28.97
CA SER A 12 42.29 42.25 -29.89
C SER A 12 42.42 40.79 -29.55
N LEU A 13 43.60 40.31 -29.13
CA LEU A 13 43.84 38.89 -28.81
C LEU A 13 43.25 38.51 -27.45
N ALA A 14 43.19 39.42 -26.46
CA ALA A 14 42.59 39.18 -25.15
C ALA A 14 41.06 39.04 -25.23
N ARG A 15 40.40 39.77 -26.14
CA ARG A 15 38.93 39.64 -26.33
C ARG A 15 38.52 38.31 -27.02
N ALA A 16 39.32 37.80 -27.89
CA ALA A 16 39.02 36.50 -28.57
C ALA A 16 39.14 35.29 -27.62
N HIS A 17 40.05 35.34 -26.63
CA HIS A 17 40.18 34.27 -25.65
C HIS A 17 39.07 34.28 -24.60
N CYS A 18 38.60 35.45 -24.17
CA CYS A 18 37.54 35.59 -23.20
C CYS A 18 36.18 35.07 -23.76
N TRP A 19 35.93 35.28 -25.03
CA TRP A 19 34.68 34.81 -25.67
C TRP A 19 34.66 33.31 -25.91
N ARG A 20 35.82 32.69 -26.20
CA ARG A 20 35.94 31.23 -26.37
C ARG A 20 35.79 30.48 -25.02
N GLN A 21 36.26 31.07 -23.92
CA GLN A 21 36.10 30.48 -22.60
C GLN A 21 34.68 30.67 -22.05
N ALA A 22 34.00 31.77 -22.34
CA ALA A 22 32.61 32.00 -21.96
C ALA A 22 31.64 31.05 -22.69
N CYS A 23 31.90 30.73 -23.95
CA CYS A 23 31.08 29.76 -24.70
C CYS A 23 31.28 28.30 -24.23
N LEU A 24 32.48 27.92 -23.77
CA LEU A 24 32.74 26.61 -23.20
C LEU A 24 32.12 26.40 -21.82
N ALA A 25 32.05 27.46 -21.00
CA ALA A 25 31.40 27.39 -19.68
C ALA A 25 29.88 27.31 -19.76
N LEU A 26 29.25 27.92 -20.76
CA LEU A 26 27.81 27.83 -21.01
C LEU A 26 27.39 26.49 -21.60
N GLY A 27 28.25 25.80 -22.36
CA GLY A 27 27.97 24.47 -22.90
C GLY A 27 28.00 23.35 -21.88
N LEU A 28 28.76 23.47 -20.82
CA LEU A 28 28.87 22.46 -19.73
C LEU A 28 27.73 22.56 -18.70
N ALA A 29 27.08 23.71 -18.56
CA ALA A 29 25.97 23.91 -17.64
C ALA A 29 24.64 23.32 -18.16
N SER A 30 24.53 23.09 -19.47
CA SER A 30 23.27 22.55 -20.05
C SER A 30 23.13 21.04 -19.99
N PHE A 31 24.14 20.30 -19.54
CA PHE A 31 24.13 18.83 -19.56
C PHE A 31 23.76 18.17 -18.22
N MET A 32 23.52 18.95 -17.15
CA MET A 32 23.18 18.43 -15.82
C MET A 32 21.69 18.53 -15.44
N ALA A 33 20.81 18.84 -16.37
CA ALA A 33 19.37 18.94 -16.12
C ALA A 33 18.54 17.76 -16.66
N THR A 34 19.14 16.60 -16.86
CA THR A 34 18.41 15.34 -17.03
C THR A 34 18.17 14.74 -15.65
N ALA A 35 17.44 15.38 -14.99
CA ALA A 35 16.51 15.29 -13.88
C ALA A 35 15.90 13.90 -13.81
N TRP A 36 15.99 13.34 -12.77
CA TRP A 36 15.26 12.41 -11.99
C TRP A 36 13.75 12.73 -12.06
N ALA A 37 13.09 12.35 -13.14
CA ALA A 37 11.67 12.07 -13.09
C ALA A 37 11.53 10.81 -12.23
N GLN A 38 11.47 10.98 -10.92
CA GLN A 38 10.94 9.96 -10.04
C GLN A 38 9.48 9.81 -10.47
N ASP A 39 9.14 8.66 -11.03
CA ASP A 39 7.76 8.31 -11.28
C ASP A 39 7.02 8.42 -9.94
N ALA A 40 6.27 9.50 -9.76
CA ALA A 40 5.39 9.61 -8.61
C ALA A 40 4.36 8.48 -8.75
N PRO A 41 4.19 7.63 -7.71
CA PRO A 41 3.23 6.54 -7.76
C PRO A 41 1.86 7.05 -8.16
N LEU A 42 1.15 6.31 -9.00
CA LEU A 42 -0.21 6.68 -9.38
C LEU A 42 -1.09 6.69 -8.13
N PRO A 43 -2.05 7.62 -7.98
CA PRO A 43 -2.86 7.77 -6.76
C PRO A 43 -3.60 6.50 -6.32
N GLY A 44 -3.83 5.55 -7.24
CA GLY A 44 -4.41 4.24 -6.95
C GLY A 44 -3.42 3.24 -6.36
N GLU A 45 -2.17 3.27 -6.82
CA GLU A 45 -1.09 2.38 -6.35
C GLU A 45 -0.73 2.67 -4.89
N ASP A 46 -0.65 3.94 -4.50
CA ASP A 46 -0.43 4.36 -3.11
C ASP A 46 -1.50 3.82 -2.16
N ARG A 47 -2.79 3.82 -2.59
CA ARG A 47 -3.89 3.31 -1.78
C ARG A 47 -3.86 1.79 -1.66
N SER A 48 -3.58 1.09 -2.75
CA SER A 48 -3.45 -0.36 -2.77
C SER A 48 -2.31 -0.82 -1.86
N GLN A 49 -1.18 -0.12 -1.89
CA GLN A 49 -0.04 -0.37 -1.00
C GLN A 49 -0.40 -0.11 0.47
N ALA A 50 -1.08 1.00 0.76
CA ALA A 50 -1.52 1.34 2.11
C ALA A 50 -2.53 0.32 2.66
N VAL A 51 -3.43 -0.19 1.80
CA VAL A 51 -4.37 -1.26 2.15
C VAL A 51 -3.62 -2.56 2.44
N ALA A 52 -2.69 -2.99 1.58
CA ALA A 52 -1.89 -4.19 1.82
C ALA A 52 -1.10 -4.10 3.13
N TYR A 53 -0.47 -2.95 3.41
CA TYR A 53 0.24 -2.71 4.66
C TYR A 53 -0.69 -2.82 5.88
N THR A 54 -1.88 -2.21 5.82
CA THR A 54 -2.87 -2.25 6.90
C THR A 54 -3.38 -3.66 7.15
N VAL A 55 -3.74 -4.39 6.09
CA VAL A 55 -4.23 -5.78 6.16
C VAL A 55 -3.15 -6.70 6.72
N PHE A 56 -1.91 -6.62 6.25
CA PHE A 56 -0.80 -7.40 6.78
C PHE A 56 -0.53 -7.05 8.25
N GLY A 57 -0.66 -5.77 8.60
CA GLY A 57 -0.62 -5.33 9.98
C GLY A 57 -1.68 -6.02 10.84
N ILE A 58 -2.95 -6.03 10.42
CA ILE A 58 -4.05 -6.72 11.12
C ILE A 58 -3.73 -8.21 11.29
N LEU A 59 -3.29 -8.88 10.22
CA LEU A 59 -2.91 -10.29 10.25
C LEU A 59 -1.75 -10.56 11.21
N SER A 60 -0.80 -9.65 11.35
CA SER A 60 0.35 -9.78 12.26
C SER A 60 -0.08 -9.81 13.72
N TYR A 61 -1.13 -9.09 14.08
CA TYR A 61 -1.71 -9.05 15.43
C TYR A 61 -2.76 -10.13 15.68
N THR A 62 -3.08 -10.95 14.67
CA THR A 62 -4.07 -12.02 14.78
C THR A 62 -3.40 -13.37 15.07
N ARG A 63 -4.05 -14.17 15.91
CA ARG A 63 -3.65 -15.54 16.24
C ARG A 63 -4.86 -16.46 16.05
N TRP A 64 -4.61 -17.57 15.38
CA TRP A 64 -5.57 -18.65 15.19
C TRP A 64 -5.40 -19.70 16.27
N PRO A 65 -6.40 -20.58 16.52
CA PRO A 65 -6.27 -21.69 17.47
C PRO A 65 -5.10 -22.63 17.17
N ALA A 66 -4.85 -22.86 15.88
CA ALA A 66 -3.67 -23.55 15.40
C ALA A 66 -2.56 -22.56 15.06
N GLU A 67 -1.30 -22.93 15.29
CA GLU A 67 -0.17 -22.14 14.85
C GLU A 67 0.02 -22.24 13.34
N LEU A 68 -0.08 -21.11 12.65
CA LEU A 68 0.03 -21.04 11.18
C LEU A 68 1.40 -20.51 10.78
N GLN A 69 2.15 -21.29 10.02
CA GLN A 69 3.38 -20.85 9.35
C GLN A 69 3.05 -20.00 8.09
N THR A 70 1.94 -20.31 7.46
CA THR A 70 1.41 -19.56 6.32
C THR A 70 -0.05 -19.23 6.59
N ILE A 71 -0.40 -17.95 6.50
CA ILE A 71 -1.77 -17.44 6.59
C ILE A 71 -2.34 -17.44 5.17
N ARG A 72 -3.44 -18.17 4.96
CA ARG A 72 -4.13 -18.23 3.69
C ARG A 72 -5.21 -17.15 3.65
N LEU A 73 -4.92 -16.06 2.94
CA LEU A 73 -5.84 -14.95 2.75
C LEU A 73 -6.58 -15.11 1.42
N CYS A 74 -7.89 -15.24 1.48
CA CYS A 74 -8.75 -15.37 0.31
C CYS A 74 -9.42 -14.03 -0.01
N VAL A 75 -9.24 -13.56 -1.24
CA VAL A 75 -9.87 -12.33 -1.74
C VAL A 75 -11.15 -12.71 -2.47
N VAL A 76 -12.29 -12.14 -2.05
CA VAL A 76 -13.61 -12.43 -2.59
C VAL A 76 -14.31 -11.18 -3.09
N GLY A 77 -15.05 -11.30 -4.18
CA GLY A 77 -15.78 -10.20 -4.81
C GLY A 77 -14.90 -9.21 -5.58
N PRO A 78 -15.53 -8.22 -6.21
CA PRO A 78 -14.82 -7.11 -6.86
C PRO A 78 -14.07 -6.29 -5.82
N THR A 79 -12.82 -5.97 -6.08
CA THR A 79 -11.96 -5.19 -5.16
C THR A 79 -11.48 -3.93 -5.84
N GLU A 80 -11.36 -2.86 -5.09
CA GLU A 80 -10.81 -1.58 -5.54
C GLU A 80 -9.34 -1.43 -5.16
N TYR A 81 -8.89 -2.09 -4.06
CA TYR A 81 -7.57 -1.85 -3.47
C TYR A 81 -6.74 -3.13 -3.24
N ALA A 82 -7.07 -4.25 -3.86
CA ALA A 82 -6.41 -5.53 -3.58
C ALA A 82 -5.15 -5.81 -4.43
N ASP A 83 -4.74 -4.94 -5.35
CA ASP A 83 -3.67 -5.23 -6.32
C ASP A 83 -2.33 -5.53 -5.66
N GLU A 84 -1.94 -4.75 -4.64
CA GLU A 84 -0.73 -5.03 -3.87
C GLU A 84 -0.94 -6.20 -2.89
N LEU A 85 -2.14 -6.33 -2.34
CA LEU A 85 -2.47 -7.41 -1.43
C LEU A 85 -2.33 -8.79 -2.07
N ILE A 86 -2.72 -8.92 -3.34
CA ILE A 86 -2.68 -10.21 -4.09
C ILE A 86 -1.25 -10.74 -4.26
N LYS A 87 -0.25 -9.87 -4.23
CA LYS A 87 1.16 -10.29 -4.32
C LYS A 87 1.58 -11.16 -3.13
N GLY A 88 0.82 -11.12 -2.03
CA GLY A 88 1.18 -11.80 -0.79
C GLY A 88 2.40 -11.17 -0.11
N GLY A 89 2.98 -11.89 0.84
CA GLY A 89 4.14 -11.36 1.54
C GLY A 89 4.58 -12.19 2.74
N ALA A 90 5.42 -11.57 3.57
CA ALA A 90 5.86 -12.13 4.83
C ALA A 90 5.63 -11.13 5.96
N LEU A 91 5.24 -11.65 7.12
CA LEU A 91 5.09 -10.88 8.35
C LEU A 91 6.40 -10.85 9.15
N PRO A 92 6.58 -9.85 10.01
CA PRO A 92 7.63 -9.91 11.03
C PRO A 92 7.56 -11.22 11.81
N GLY A 93 8.68 -11.91 11.97
CA GLY A 93 8.73 -13.24 12.59
C GLY A 93 8.61 -14.41 11.63
N GLY A 94 8.63 -14.15 10.30
CA GLY A 94 8.81 -15.19 9.28
C GLY A 94 7.52 -15.87 8.79
N ARG A 95 6.36 -15.60 9.39
CA ARG A 95 5.09 -16.13 8.88
C ARG A 95 4.80 -15.59 7.49
N LYS A 96 4.41 -16.45 6.57
CA LYS A 96 4.07 -16.08 5.19
C LYS A 96 2.59 -15.75 5.06
N ILE A 97 2.25 -14.89 4.10
CA ILE A 97 0.87 -14.64 3.67
C ILE A 97 0.75 -15.13 2.23
N ALA A 98 -0.03 -16.18 2.02
CA ALA A 98 -0.40 -16.64 0.69
C ALA A 98 -1.78 -16.09 0.35
N VAL A 99 -1.86 -15.33 -0.74
CA VAL A 99 -3.10 -14.68 -1.15
C VAL A 99 -3.61 -15.30 -2.44
N ARG A 100 -4.92 -15.51 -2.53
CA ARG A 100 -5.58 -15.98 -3.75
C ARG A 100 -6.99 -15.42 -3.88
N ARG A 101 -7.45 -15.26 -5.11
CA ARG A 101 -8.86 -14.95 -5.37
C ARG A 101 -9.70 -16.24 -5.33
N MET A 102 -10.86 -16.11 -4.73
CA MET A 102 -11.87 -17.19 -4.69
C MET A 102 -13.25 -16.62 -4.98
N HIS A 103 -14.13 -17.50 -5.47
CA HIS A 103 -15.54 -17.15 -5.57
C HIS A 103 -16.18 -17.15 -4.17
N LEU A 104 -17.09 -16.22 -3.96
CA LEU A 104 -17.79 -16.08 -2.67
C LEU A 104 -18.50 -17.36 -2.25
N ASP A 105 -19.11 -18.05 -3.22
CA ASP A 105 -19.92 -19.26 -3.01
C ASP A 105 -19.10 -20.55 -3.08
N ASP A 106 -17.78 -20.46 -3.22
CA ASP A 106 -16.92 -21.63 -3.24
C ASP A 106 -17.07 -22.44 -1.95
N ALA A 107 -17.38 -23.73 -2.09
CA ALA A 107 -17.57 -24.61 -0.95
C ALA A 107 -16.28 -24.84 -0.16
N SER A 108 -15.12 -24.76 -0.81
CA SER A 108 -13.81 -24.97 -0.19
C SER A 108 -13.31 -23.75 0.61
N LEU A 109 -13.96 -22.59 0.49
CA LEU A 109 -13.53 -21.35 1.11
C LEU A 109 -13.25 -21.50 2.62
N LEU A 110 -14.13 -22.20 3.34
CA LEU A 110 -13.99 -22.41 4.79
C LEU A 110 -12.85 -23.35 5.17
N ALA A 111 -12.45 -24.24 4.28
CA ALA A 111 -11.37 -25.19 4.51
C ALA A 111 -10.00 -24.65 4.08
N GLU A 112 -10.01 -23.76 3.10
CA GLU A 112 -8.80 -23.32 2.44
C GLU A 112 -8.35 -21.90 2.84
N CYS A 113 -9.18 -21.17 3.61
CA CYS A 113 -8.88 -19.81 4.03
C CYS A 113 -8.79 -19.70 5.56
N ASP A 114 -7.82 -18.94 6.02
CA ASP A 114 -7.68 -18.54 7.42
C ASP A 114 -8.19 -17.11 7.61
N SER A 115 -8.22 -16.35 6.53
CA SER A 115 -8.76 -15.00 6.49
C SER A 115 -9.43 -14.73 5.15
N VAL A 116 -10.48 -13.91 5.16
CA VAL A 116 -11.18 -13.43 3.96
C VAL A 116 -11.04 -11.92 3.87
N TYR A 117 -10.60 -11.46 2.70
CA TYR A 117 -10.66 -10.07 2.31
C TYR A 117 -11.79 -9.88 1.31
N ALA A 118 -12.81 -9.14 1.71
CA ALA A 118 -13.99 -8.89 0.90
C ALA A 118 -13.93 -7.50 0.27
N GLY A 119 -14.04 -7.45 -1.04
CA GLY A 119 -14.18 -6.20 -1.78
C GLY A 119 -15.59 -5.61 -1.68
N MET A 120 -16.06 -5.05 -2.77
CA MET A 120 -17.35 -4.32 -2.87
C MET A 120 -18.53 -5.29 -2.97
N LEU A 121 -18.75 -6.08 -1.91
CA LEU A 121 -19.87 -7.01 -1.84
C LEU A 121 -21.17 -6.27 -1.48
N ALA A 122 -22.30 -6.73 -2.06
CA ALA A 122 -23.64 -6.32 -1.62
C ALA A 122 -23.95 -6.86 -0.22
N ASP A 123 -24.80 -6.17 0.52
CA ASP A 123 -25.12 -6.50 1.92
C ASP A 123 -25.69 -7.92 2.10
N ASP A 124 -26.50 -8.36 1.15
CA ASP A 124 -27.10 -9.71 1.17
C ASP A 124 -26.03 -10.80 0.94
N ALA A 125 -25.12 -10.59 0.00
CA ALA A 125 -23.99 -11.48 -0.25
C ALA A 125 -23.07 -11.56 0.97
N TRP A 126 -22.79 -10.40 1.60
CA TRP A 126 -22.04 -10.35 2.84
C TRP A 126 -22.73 -11.12 3.98
N ARG A 127 -24.04 -10.90 4.19
CA ARG A 127 -24.79 -11.63 5.23
C ARG A 127 -24.74 -13.14 5.03
N ARG A 128 -24.87 -13.61 3.79
CA ARG A 128 -24.71 -15.06 3.49
C ARG A 128 -23.31 -15.54 3.87
N LEU A 129 -22.28 -14.79 3.54
CA LEU A 129 -20.91 -15.13 3.94
C LEU A 129 -20.77 -15.18 5.47
N MET A 130 -21.24 -14.18 6.20
CA MET A 130 -21.17 -14.16 7.67
C MET A 130 -21.88 -15.33 8.33
N VAL A 131 -23.00 -15.79 7.80
CA VAL A 131 -23.68 -16.99 8.27
C VAL A 131 -22.79 -18.23 8.08
N ARG A 132 -22.12 -18.37 6.94
CA ARG A 132 -21.19 -19.48 6.67
C ARG A 132 -19.96 -19.45 7.58
N LEU A 133 -19.45 -18.25 7.91
CA LEU A 133 -18.27 -18.07 8.75
C LEU A 133 -18.55 -18.28 10.25
N LYS A 134 -19.82 -18.32 10.67
CA LYS A 134 -20.19 -18.42 12.08
C LYS A 134 -19.52 -19.63 12.75
N GLY A 135 -18.82 -19.37 13.86
CA GLY A 135 -18.14 -20.43 14.64
C GLY A 135 -16.88 -21.01 13.97
N LYS A 136 -16.42 -20.44 12.88
CA LYS A 136 -15.15 -20.80 12.24
C LYS A 136 -14.06 -19.82 12.64
N PRO A 137 -12.83 -20.29 12.94
CA PRO A 137 -11.71 -19.41 13.29
C PRO A 137 -11.15 -18.73 12.03
N LEU A 138 -11.96 -17.89 11.40
CA LEU A 138 -11.68 -17.21 10.15
C LEU A 138 -11.85 -15.71 10.35
N LEU A 139 -10.80 -14.95 10.05
CA LEU A 139 -10.80 -13.49 10.15
C LEU A 139 -11.47 -12.89 8.91
N SER A 140 -12.39 -11.92 9.08
CA SER A 140 -12.96 -11.16 7.98
C SER A 140 -12.48 -9.72 7.96
N ILE A 141 -12.05 -9.24 6.78
CA ILE A 141 -11.65 -7.87 6.50
C ILE A 141 -12.43 -7.41 5.27
N SER A 142 -12.98 -6.20 5.28
CA SER A 142 -13.77 -5.65 4.17
C SER A 142 -13.25 -4.30 3.70
N GLU A 143 -13.32 -4.03 2.38
CA GLU A 143 -13.12 -2.69 1.80
C GLU A 143 -14.28 -1.74 2.12
N ARG A 144 -15.48 -2.28 2.43
CA ARG A 144 -16.67 -1.49 2.77
C ARG A 144 -16.81 -1.32 4.28
N GLN A 145 -16.76 -0.08 4.75
CA GLN A 145 -16.86 0.25 6.18
C GLN A 145 -18.21 -0.16 6.78
N GLU A 146 -19.30 -0.04 6.02
CA GLU A 146 -20.65 -0.33 6.49
C GLU A 146 -20.85 -1.80 6.88
N LEU A 147 -20.03 -2.70 6.32
CA LEU A 147 -20.15 -4.14 6.58
C LEU A 147 -19.80 -4.52 8.03
N CYS A 148 -19.12 -3.66 8.78
CA CYS A 148 -18.93 -3.87 10.22
C CYS A 148 -20.24 -3.86 10.99
N LYS A 149 -21.22 -3.06 10.59
CA LYS A 149 -22.56 -3.01 11.21
C LYS A 149 -23.35 -4.30 11.02
N ILE A 150 -22.97 -5.08 10.03
CA ILE A 150 -23.65 -6.36 9.69
C ILE A 150 -22.71 -7.57 9.82
N GLY A 151 -21.82 -7.53 10.80
CA GLY A 151 -21.04 -8.67 11.27
C GLY A 151 -19.59 -8.76 10.80
N GLY A 152 -19.09 -7.80 10.01
CA GLY A 152 -17.68 -7.75 9.65
C GLY A 152 -16.79 -7.53 10.86
N MET A 153 -15.60 -8.12 10.89
CA MET A 153 -14.68 -7.95 12.02
C MET A 153 -13.81 -6.71 11.86
N PHE A 154 -13.22 -6.53 10.69
CA PHE A 154 -12.43 -5.36 10.31
C PHE A 154 -12.99 -4.76 9.03
N CYS A 155 -13.27 -3.46 9.04
CA CYS A 155 -13.80 -2.77 7.87
C CYS A 155 -12.96 -1.54 7.61
N LEU A 156 -12.37 -1.49 6.43
CA LEU A 156 -11.42 -0.46 6.06
C LEU A 156 -12.16 0.85 5.71
N ASP A 157 -11.52 1.95 6.02
CA ASP A 157 -11.87 3.30 5.59
C ASP A 157 -10.67 3.85 4.80
N VAL A 158 -10.76 3.76 3.48
CA VAL A 158 -9.69 4.15 2.55
C VAL A 158 -9.94 5.55 2.03
N ARG A 159 -9.05 6.48 2.37
CA ARG A 159 -9.15 7.91 2.01
C ARG A 159 -7.86 8.42 1.37
N PRO A 160 -7.89 9.59 0.69
CA PRO A 160 -6.66 10.21 0.14
C PRO A 160 -5.61 10.52 1.18
N GLY A 161 -5.63 10.30 2.35
CA GLY A 161 -4.64 10.54 3.42
C GLY A 161 -4.21 9.29 4.15
N GLY A 162 -4.67 8.10 3.69
CA GLY A 162 -4.28 6.83 4.29
C GLY A 162 -5.47 5.90 4.55
N VAL A 163 -5.17 4.78 5.19
CA VAL A 163 -6.13 3.74 5.51
C VAL A 163 -6.31 3.67 7.01
N SER A 164 -7.55 3.76 7.46
CA SER A 164 -7.97 3.44 8.81
C SER A 164 -8.96 2.28 8.79
N PHE A 165 -9.40 1.82 9.93
CA PHE A 165 -10.38 0.74 10.01
C PHE A 165 -11.22 0.82 11.28
N GLU A 166 -12.42 0.29 11.18
CA GLU A 166 -13.31 -0.02 12.28
C GLU A 166 -13.17 -1.50 12.68
N VAL A 167 -13.31 -1.79 13.96
CA VAL A 167 -13.28 -3.16 14.49
C VAL A 167 -14.58 -3.45 15.19
N ASN A 168 -15.28 -4.49 14.77
CA ASN A 168 -16.40 -5.05 15.49
C ASN A 168 -15.91 -6.09 16.51
N LEU A 169 -15.70 -5.64 17.75
CA LEU A 169 -15.15 -6.47 18.84
C LEU A 169 -16.03 -7.68 19.15
N ASP A 170 -17.34 -7.54 19.01
CA ASP A 170 -18.30 -8.60 19.26
C ASP A 170 -18.20 -9.71 18.21
N SER A 171 -18.02 -9.34 16.94
CA SER A 171 -17.76 -10.30 15.87
C SER A 171 -16.40 -10.98 16.06
N VAL A 172 -15.36 -10.26 16.46
CA VAL A 172 -14.05 -10.84 16.79
C VAL A 172 -14.17 -11.84 17.93
N ALA A 173 -14.85 -11.50 19.01
CA ALA A 173 -15.00 -12.36 20.18
C ALA A 173 -15.70 -13.70 19.85
N ARG A 174 -16.63 -13.70 18.88
CA ARG A 174 -17.35 -14.91 18.44
C ARG A 174 -16.67 -15.71 17.35
N SER A 175 -15.59 -15.21 16.76
CA SER A 175 -14.96 -15.86 15.59
C SER A 175 -14.00 -17.00 15.94
N GLY A 176 -13.55 -17.09 17.19
CA GLY A 176 -12.52 -18.04 17.59
C GLY A 176 -11.08 -17.61 17.29
N VAL A 177 -10.85 -16.53 16.53
CA VAL A 177 -9.51 -15.93 16.41
C VAL A 177 -9.23 -15.00 17.60
N ARG A 178 -7.97 -14.80 17.92
CA ARG A 178 -7.55 -13.86 18.97
C ARG A 178 -6.82 -12.69 18.33
N VAL A 179 -7.27 -11.48 18.58
CA VAL A 179 -6.67 -10.25 18.05
C VAL A 179 -6.04 -9.47 19.22
N ASN A 180 -4.76 -9.16 19.10
CA ASN A 180 -4.07 -8.34 20.08
C ASN A 180 -4.60 -6.89 20.02
N PRO A 181 -5.01 -6.27 21.14
CA PRO A 181 -5.52 -4.89 21.16
C PRO A 181 -4.56 -3.84 20.58
N ARG A 182 -3.26 -4.12 20.52
CA ARG A 182 -2.27 -3.24 19.86
C ARG A 182 -2.56 -3.01 18.38
N VAL A 183 -3.37 -3.85 17.73
CA VAL A 183 -3.85 -3.63 16.37
C VAL A 183 -4.48 -2.24 16.19
N LEU A 184 -5.14 -1.71 17.21
CA LEU A 184 -5.77 -0.38 17.17
C LEU A 184 -4.76 0.77 16.99
N GLN A 185 -3.48 0.54 17.26
CA GLN A 185 -2.43 1.52 16.99
C GLN A 185 -2.18 1.70 15.49
N LEU A 186 -2.52 0.69 14.66
CA LEU A 186 -2.43 0.82 13.20
C LEU A 186 -3.45 1.82 12.65
N ALA A 187 -4.65 1.86 13.23
CA ALA A 187 -5.71 2.81 12.83
C ALA A 187 -5.36 4.27 13.18
N LYS A 188 -4.48 4.48 14.16
CA LYS A 188 -4.07 5.80 14.63
C LYS A 188 -2.89 6.40 13.86
N ARG A 189 -2.20 5.63 13.02
CA ARG A 189 -1.12 6.14 12.16
C ARG A 189 -1.70 6.92 10.96
N LYS A 190 -2.58 7.86 11.23
CA LYS A 190 -2.85 8.97 10.34
C LYS A 190 -1.58 9.77 10.22
N GLY A 191 -1.19 10.09 8.99
CA GLY A 191 0.03 10.82 8.72
C GLY A 191 0.28 11.91 9.75
N SER A 192 1.46 11.87 10.36
CA SER A 192 2.03 13.04 11.01
C SER A 192 2.10 14.14 9.97
N PRO A 193 1.72 15.37 10.34
CA PRO A 193 1.88 16.53 9.50
C PRO A 193 3.36 16.76 9.16
#